data_6dd42fe57a747153d41e82016cfa4aea
#
_entry.id   6dd42fe57a747153d41e82016cfa4aea
#
_cell.length_a   1.000
_cell.length_b   1.000
_cell.length_c   1.000
_cell.angle_alpha   90.00
_cell.angle_beta   90.00
_cell.angle_gamma   90.00
#
_symmetry.space_group_name_H-M   'P 1'
#
loop_
_entity.id
_entity.type
_entity.pdbx_description
1 polymer ?
#
loop_
_entity_poly.entity_id
_entity_poly.type
_entity_poly.pdbx_seq_one_letter_code
_entity_poly.pdbx_strand_id
1 'polypeptide(L)'
;TDGAAAIDLRACIDDMVQVVPGETKLIPTGIALNLQYTGMAATILPRSGLGHKHGIVLGNLVGLIDSDYQGELFISVWNRGNDEFAINSGDSIAQLMFIPVLKADFLLVDEFEATERGTGCFGHTGVK
;
A
#
# COMPACT_ATOMS: atom_id res chain seq x y z
N THR A 1 -5.28 15.03 12.04
CA THR A 1 -6.53 15.81 12.06
C THR A 1 -7.74 14.87 12.04
N ASP A 2 -8.88 15.38 12.46
CA ASP A 2 -10.13 14.60 12.42
C ASP A 2 -10.52 14.18 11.00
N GLY A 3 -10.12 14.96 10.00
CA GLY A 3 -10.38 14.65 8.60
C GLY A 3 -9.32 13.78 7.93
N ALA A 4 -8.28 13.38 8.63
CA ALA A 4 -7.23 12.54 8.05
C ALA A 4 -7.76 11.13 7.75
N ALA A 5 -7.47 10.65 6.54
CA ALA A 5 -7.92 9.33 6.10
C ALA A 5 -6.99 8.20 6.56
N ALA A 6 -5.76 8.52 6.94
CA ALA A 6 -4.73 7.53 7.23
C ALA A 6 -3.89 7.93 8.43
N ILE A 7 -3.18 6.94 8.97
CA ILE A 7 -2.27 7.08 10.11
C ILE A 7 -0.84 6.94 9.59
N ASP A 8 0.05 7.81 10.03
CA ASP A 8 1.47 7.71 9.68
C ASP A 8 2.09 6.43 10.23
N LEU A 9 2.89 5.77 9.40
CA LEU A 9 3.76 4.67 9.80
C LEU A 9 5.19 5.18 9.83
N ARG A 10 5.86 4.98 10.97
CA ARG A 10 7.19 5.52 11.22
C ARG A 10 8.23 4.43 11.24
N ALA A 11 9.44 4.77 10.81
CA ALA A 11 10.57 3.85 10.87
C ALA A 11 10.97 3.57 12.33
N CYS A 12 11.02 2.29 12.69
CA CYS A 12 11.48 1.82 13.99
C CYS A 12 12.82 1.14 13.80
N ILE A 13 13.89 1.93 13.73
CA ILE A 13 15.25 1.49 13.42
C ILE A 13 16.21 2.07 14.44
N ASP A 14 17.34 1.38 14.67
CA ASP A 14 18.37 1.86 15.59
C ASP A 14 19.28 2.88 14.92
N ASP A 15 19.72 2.56 13.70
CA ASP A 15 20.63 3.41 12.94
C ASP A 15 19.96 3.90 11.67
N MET A 16 20.40 5.07 11.18
CA MET A 16 19.95 5.64 9.92
C MET A 16 20.15 4.64 8.78
N VAL A 17 19.14 4.51 7.93
CA VAL A 17 19.18 3.66 6.74
C VAL A 17 19.21 4.54 5.50
N GLN A 18 20.21 4.31 4.66
CA GLN A 18 20.36 5.00 3.40
C GLN A 18 19.76 4.13 2.28
N VAL A 19 18.90 4.72 1.45
CA VAL A 19 18.32 4.04 0.30
C VAL A 19 18.79 4.77 -0.95
N VAL A 20 19.65 4.10 -1.73
CA VAL A 20 20.19 4.67 -2.97
C VAL A 20 19.17 4.54 -4.11
N PRO A 21 19.31 5.36 -5.17
CA PRO A 21 18.39 5.27 -6.32
C PRO A 21 18.29 3.85 -6.87
N GLY A 22 17.07 3.38 -7.07
CA GLY A 22 16.77 2.05 -7.59
C GLY A 22 16.69 0.95 -6.52
N GLU A 23 17.13 1.24 -5.30
CA GLU A 23 17.16 0.25 -4.22
C GLU A 23 15.80 0.12 -3.52
N THR A 24 15.50 -1.10 -3.05
CA THR A 24 14.34 -1.39 -2.21
C THR A 24 14.81 -2.01 -0.91
N LYS A 25 14.34 -1.49 0.22
CA LYS A 25 14.68 -2.01 1.55
C LYS A 25 13.44 -2.17 2.41
N LEU A 26 13.42 -3.22 3.23
CA LEU A 26 12.37 -3.43 4.22
C LEU A 26 12.71 -2.65 5.50
N ILE A 27 11.79 -1.81 5.92
CA ILE A 27 11.94 -0.98 7.12
C ILE A 27 10.89 -1.40 8.14
N PRO A 28 11.29 -1.80 9.35
CA PRO A 28 10.34 -2.17 10.39
C PRO A 28 9.62 -0.95 10.96
N THR A 29 8.38 -1.15 11.39
CA THR A 29 7.58 -0.09 12.01
C THR A 29 7.39 -0.27 13.52
N GLY A 30 7.70 -1.47 14.05
CA GLY A 30 7.43 -1.79 15.44
C GLY A 30 5.95 -1.96 15.78
N ILE A 31 5.10 -2.04 14.76
CA ILE A 31 3.63 -2.10 14.92
C ILE A 31 3.10 -3.41 14.36
N ALA A 32 2.16 -4.03 15.08
CA ALA A 32 1.34 -5.12 14.58
C ALA A 32 -0.13 -4.74 14.75
N LEU A 33 -0.99 -5.33 13.93
CA LEU A 33 -2.43 -5.07 13.94
C LEU A 33 -3.20 -6.30 14.42
N ASN A 34 -4.33 -6.05 15.04
CA ASN A 34 -5.30 -7.10 15.37
C ASN A 34 -6.68 -6.58 15.01
N LEU A 35 -7.09 -6.80 13.76
CA LEU A 35 -8.34 -6.25 13.24
C LEU A 35 -9.58 -6.97 13.77
N GLN A 36 -9.49 -8.25 14.02
CA GLN A 36 -10.57 -9.09 14.60
C GLN A 36 -11.89 -9.07 13.81
N TYR A 37 -11.86 -8.61 12.56
CA TYR A 37 -13.05 -8.49 11.74
C TYR A 37 -12.71 -8.77 10.28
N THR A 38 -13.32 -9.82 9.73
CA THR A 38 -13.02 -10.28 8.36
C THR A 38 -13.59 -9.36 7.27
N GLY A 39 -14.46 -8.42 7.63
CA GLY A 39 -15.01 -7.42 6.71
C GLY A 39 -14.11 -6.19 6.56
N MET A 40 -12.90 -6.22 7.10
CA MET A 40 -11.96 -5.10 7.06
C MET A 40 -10.57 -5.58 6.70
N ALA A 41 -9.84 -4.75 5.98
CA ALA A 41 -8.41 -4.91 5.74
C ALA A 41 -7.70 -3.59 6.00
N ALA A 42 -6.38 -3.64 6.09
CA ALA A 42 -5.57 -2.43 6.11
C ALA A 42 -4.78 -2.31 4.83
N THR A 43 -4.53 -1.08 4.39
CA THR A 43 -3.66 -0.80 3.26
C THR A 43 -2.52 0.11 3.70
N ILE A 44 -1.34 -0.17 3.19
CA ILE A 44 -0.16 0.67 3.37
C ILE A 44 0.07 1.39 2.06
N LEU A 45 0.13 2.72 2.14
CA LEU A 45 0.25 3.60 0.98
C LEU A 45 1.47 4.50 1.14
N PRO A 46 2.07 4.95 0.03
CA PRO A 46 3.14 5.96 0.13
C PRO A 46 2.56 7.30 0.56
N ARG A 47 3.43 8.15 1.10
CA ARG A 47 3.09 9.53 1.39
C ARG A 47 3.27 10.36 0.11
N SER A 48 2.31 11.23 -0.17
CA SER A 48 2.30 12.02 -1.41
C SER A 48 3.57 12.88 -1.58
N GLY A 49 4.00 13.55 -0.53
CA GLY A 49 5.17 14.42 -0.58
C GLY A 49 6.47 13.65 -0.82
N LEU A 50 6.67 12.54 -0.11
CA LEU A 50 7.86 11.70 -0.31
C LEU A 50 7.88 11.07 -1.69
N GLY A 51 6.73 10.61 -2.17
CA GLY A 51 6.64 10.01 -3.50
C GLY A 51 6.90 11.02 -4.60
N HIS A 52 6.26 12.17 -4.54
CA HIS A 52 6.37 13.18 -5.59
C HIS A 52 7.73 13.87 -5.60
N LYS A 53 8.22 14.31 -4.43
CA LYS A 53 9.45 15.11 -4.35
C LYS A 53 10.72 14.27 -4.37
N HIS A 54 10.71 13.10 -3.73
CA HIS A 54 11.92 12.31 -3.52
C HIS A 54 11.88 10.94 -4.19
N GLY A 55 10.76 10.57 -4.78
CA GLY A 55 10.62 9.25 -5.39
C GLY A 55 10.58 8.11 -4.39
N ILE A 56 10.29 8.39 -3.12
CA ILE A 56 10.20 7.38 -2.07
C ILE A 56 8.78 6.84 -2.03
N VAL A 57 8.63 5.64 -2.51
CA VAL A 57 7.35 4.94 -2.65
C VAL A 57 7.49 3.53 -2.09
N LEU A 58 6.53 2.66 -2.40
CA LEU A 58 6.56 1.28 -1.94
C LEU A 58 6.96 0.34 -3.08
N GLY A 59 7.84 -0.62 -2.78
CA GLY A 59 8.26 -1.62 -3.76
C GLY A 59 7.13 -2.53 -4.23
N ASN A 60 6.14 -2.76 -3.37
CA ASN A 60 4.93 -3.50 -3.71
C ASN A 60 3.78 -2.59 -4.16
N LEU A 61 4.01 -1.31 -4.34
CA LEU A 61 3.08 -0.25 -4.74
C LEU A 61 1.99 0.01 -3.69
N VAL A 62 1.21 -0.97 -3.32
CA VAL A 62 0.23 -0.92 -2.24
C VAL A 62 0.43 -2.15 -1.37
N GLY A 63 0.59 -1.96 -0.07
CA GLY A 63 0.59 -3.06 0.88
C GLY A 63 -0.83 -3.39 1.28
N LEU A 64 -1.23 -4.65 1.12
CA LEU A 64 -2.54 -5.11 1.54
C LEU A 64 -2.36 -6.04 2.74
N ILE A 65 -2.97 -5.69 3.86
CA ILE A 65 -2.84 -6.41 5.13
C ILE A 65 -4.16 -7.09 5.44
N ASP A 66 -4.14 -8.40 5.47
CA ASP A 66 -5.31 -9.22 5.78
C ASP A 66 -5.74 -9.04 7.23
N SER A 67 -7.03 -9.27 7.51
CA SER A 67 -7.58 -9.10 8.86
C SER A 67 -6.95 -10.04 9.88
N ASP A 68 -6.45 -11.19 9.46
CA ASP A 68 -5.85 -12.20 10.33
C ASP A 68 -4.33 -12.15 10.38
N TYR A 69 -3.69 -11.18 9.72
CA TYR A 69 -2.25 -11.00 9.84
C TYR A 69 -1.92 -10.25 11.14
N GLN A 70 -1.15 -10.88 12.01
CA GLN A 70 -0.79 -10.36 13.32
C GLN A 70 0.72 -10.10 13.48
N GLY A 71 1.48 -10.26 12.43
CA GLY A 71 2.91 -9.98 12.44
C GLY A 71 3.23 -8.50 12.39
N GLU A 72 4.49 -8.18 12.61
CA GLU A 72 4.97 -6.80 12.47
C GLU A 72 4.77 -6.30 11.05
N LEU A 73 4.38 -5.03 10.92
CA LEU A 73 4.29 -4.35 9.64
C LEU A 73 5.67 -3.86 9.21
N PHE A 74 6.08 -4.26 8.03
CA PHE A 74 7.30 -3.77 7.38
C PHE A 74 6.93 -2.92 6.17
N ILE A 75 7.69 -1.87 5.96
CA ILE A 75 7.52 -1.00 4.80
C ILE A 75 8.58 -1.37 3.77
N SER A 76 8.15 -1.80 2.59
CA SER A 76 9.02 -2.03 1.45
C SER A 76 9.32 -0.68 0.78
N VAL A 77 10.37 -0.01 1.23
CA VAL A 77 10.72 1.32 0.73
C VAL A 77 11.52 1.19 -0.55
N TRP A 78 11.02 1.79 -1.63
CA TRP A 78 11.69 1.84 -2.92
C TRP A 78 12.03 3.29 -3.27
N ASN A 79 13.31 3.52 -3.53
CA ASN A 79 13.77 4.81 -4.02
C ASN A 79 13.79 4.80 -5.55
N ARG A 80 12.75 5.34 -6.16
CA ARG A 80 12.69 5.50 -7.62
C ARG A 80 13.14 6.89 -8.07
N GLY A 81 13.68 7.67 -7.15
CA GLY A 81 14.21 9.00 -7.44
C GLY A 81 15.64 8.94 -7.98
N ASN A 82 16.27 10.10 -8.03
CA ASN A 82 17.62 10.27 -8.58
C ASN A 82 18.67 10.49 -7.50
N ASP A 83 18.26 10.78 -6.27
CA ASP A 83 19.15 11.08 -5.15
C ASP A 83 18.99 10.05 -4.04
N GLU A 84 20.08 9.84 -3.29
CA GLU A 84 20.02 9.04 -2.06
C GLU A 84 19.04 9.63 -1.07
N PHE A 85 18.38 8.76 -0.32
CA PHE A 85 17.44 9.17 0.71
C PHE A 85 17.79 8.51 2.03
N ALA A 86 17.92 9.32 3.08
CA ALA A 86 18.22 8.85 4.42
C ALA A 86 16.93 8.72 5.24
N ILE A 87 16.72 7.56 5.82
CA ILE A 87 15.61 7.29 6.74
C ILE A 87 16.19 7.26 8.15
N ASN A 88 15.72 8.15 9.00
CA ASN A 88 16.09 8.19 10.41
C ASN A 88 15.00 7.57 11.26
N SER A 89 15.38 7.11 12.46
CA SER A 89 14.41 6.58 13.42
C SER A 89 13.30 7.59 13.68
N GLY A 90 12.05 7.15 13.61
CA GLY A 90 10.87 7.99 13.84
C GLY A 90 10.38 8.73 12.62
N ASP A 91 11.08 8.66 11.48
CA ASP A 91 10.60 9.29 10.25
C ASP A 91 9.30 8.63 9.78
N SER A 92 8.34 9.46 9.37
CA SER A 92 7.10 8.99 8.76
C SER A 92 7.37 8.66 7.29
N ILE A 93 7.33 7.36 6.96
CA ILE A 93 7.74 6.85 5.64
C ILE A 93 6.60 6.26 4.82
N ALA A 94 5.46 6.04 5.43
CA ALA A 94 4.27 5.51 4.77
C ALA A 94 3.04 5.87 5.60
N GLN A 95 1.88 5.45 5.14
CA GLN A 95 0.63 5.68 5.85
C GLN A 95 -0.26 4.44 5.79
N LEU A 96 -1.06 4.25 6.83
CA LEU A 96 -1.93 3.11 7.04
C LEU A 96 -3.37 3.56 6.96
N MET A 97 -4.17 2.91 6.12
CA MET A 97 -5.59 3.19 5.97
C MET A 97 -6.38 1.90 6.07
N PHE A 98 -7.53 1.94 6.75
CA PHE A 98 -8.42 0.78 6.87
C PHE A 98 -9.52 0.87 5.83
N ILE A 99 -9.87 -0.28 5.24
CA ILE A 99 -10.88 -0.34 4.18
C ILE A 99 -11.87 -1.47 4.46
N PRO A 100 -13.13 -1.31 4.06
CA PRO A 100 -14.07 -2.42 4.05
C PRO A 100 -13.71 -3.40 2.93
N VAL A 101 -13.97 -4.69 3.18
CA VAL A 101 -13.70 -5.75 2.21
C VAL A 101 -14.97 -6.51 1.94
N LEU A 102 -15.33 -6.64 0.68
CA LEU A 102 -16.42 -7.47 0.23
C LEU A 102 -15.89 -8.84 -0.16
N LYS A 103 -16.56 -9.88 0.31
CA LYS A 103 -16.22 -11.26 -0.03
C LYS A 103 -17.03 -11.67 -1.26
N ALA A 104 -16.37 -12.36 -2.19
CA ALA A 104 -17.00 -12.88 -3.38
C ALA A 104 -17.15 -14.40 -3.26
N ASP A 105 -18.30 -14.89 -3.64
CA ASP A 105 -18.52 -16.33 -3.86
C ASP A 105 -18.48 -16.59 -5.36
N PHE A 106 -17.76 -17.61 -5.76
CA PHE A 106 -17.67 -17.96 -7.18
C PHE A 106 -18.82 -18.90 -7.56
N LEU A 107 -19.54 -18.55 -8.61
CA LEU A 107 -20.54 -19.40 -9.24
C LEU A 107 -20.00 -19.86 -10.58
N LEU A 108 -19.76 -21.18 -10.70
CA LEU A 108 -19.27 -21.75 -11.95
C LEU A 108 -20.44 -21.84 -12.94
N VAL A 109 -20.26 -21.23 -14.12
CA VAL A 109 -21.26 -21.21 -15.17
C VAL A 109 -20.60 -21.55 -16.49
N ASP A 110 -21.40 -22.02 -17.47
CA ASP A 110 -20.89 -22.31 -18.82
C ASP A 110 -20.81 -21.02 -19.64
N GLU A 111 -21.75 -20.11 -19.44
CA GLU A 111 -21.76 -18.80 -20.12
C GLU A 111 -22.44 -17.75 -19.24
N PHE A 112 -22.19 -16.48 -19.57
CA PHE A 112 -22.84 -15.36 -18.91
C PHE A 112 -24.08 -14.92 -19.66
N GLU A 113 -24.98 -14.26 -18.96
CA GLU A 113 -26.03 -13.47 -19.60
C GLU A 113 -25.37 -12.31 -20.37
N ALA A 114 -25.86 -12.04 -21.56
CA ALA A 114 -25.30 -10.98 -22.41
C ALA A 114 -25.50 -9.60 -21.78
N THR A 115 -24.47 -8.77 -21.89
CA THR A 115 -24.52 -7.37 -21.51
C THR A 115 -24.15 -6.51 -22.71
N GLU A 116 -24.50 -5.23 -22.66
CA GLU A 116 -24.18 -4.30 -23.74
C GLU A 116 -22.66 -4.17 -23.95
N ARG A 117 -21.86 -4.21 -22.89
CA ARG A 117 -20.40 -4.16 -22.99
C ARG A 117 -19.81 -5.48 -23.50
N GLY A 118 -20.36 -6.62 -23.07
CA GLY A 118 -19.81 -7.95 -23.40
C GLY A 118 -18.36 -8.09 -22.99
N THR A 119 -17.50 -8.46 -23.91
CA THR A 119 -16.06 -8.65 -23.69
C THR A 119 -15.22 -7.39 -23.96
N GLY A 120 -15.87 -6.23 -24.18
CA GLY A 120 -15.18 -4.96 -24.41
C GLY A 120 -14.18 -4.65 -23.29
N CYS A 121 -12.91 -4.50 -23.66
CA CYS A 121 -11.80 -4.32 -22.72
C CYS A 121 -11.18 -2.94 -22.90
N PHE A 122 -9.87 -2.83 -22.87
CA PHE A 122 -9.17 -1.55 -22.94
C PHE A 122 -9.66 -0.71 -24.13
N GLY A 123 -10.07 0.54 -23.84
CA GLY A 123 -10.52 1.46 -24.87
C GLY A 123 -11.94 1.22 -25.37
N HIS A 124 -12.72 0.38 -24.70
CA HIS A 124 -14.11 0.10 -25.09
C HIS A 124 -14.95 1.37 -25.26
N THR A 125 -14.81 2.33 -24.35
CA THR A 125 -15.52 3.62 -24.42
C THR A 125 -14.75 4.68 -25.20
N GLY A 126 -13.56 4.37 -25.66
CA GLY A 126 -12.68 5.31 -26.36
C GLY A 126 -11.99 6.28 -25.40
N VAL A 127 -11.15 7.16 -25.96
CA VAL A 127 -10.41 8.16 -25.20
C VAL A 127 -11.22 9.44 -24.99
N LYS A 128 -12.19 9.66 -25.82
CA LYS A 128 -13.04 10.87 -25.80
C LYS A 128 -14.52 10.52 -25.81
#